data_136b80237ac310cd23fbeff504fedc6e
#
_entry.id   136b80237ac310cd23fbeff504fedc6e
#
_cell.length_a   1.000
_cell.length_b   1.000
_cell.length_c   1.000
_cell.angle_alpha   90.00
_cell.angle_beta   90.00
_cell.angle_gamma   90.00
#
_symmetry.space_group_name_H-M   'P 1'
#
loop_
_entity.id
_entity.type
_entity.pdbx_description
1 polymer ?
#
loop_
_entity_poly.entity_id
_entity_poly.type
_entity_poly.pdbx_seq_one_letter_code
_entity_poly.pdbx_strand_id
1 'polypeptide(L)' 'MKKTFTVADMACQHCVGRIKKALDAAGVTGYEVVLESKEVRVEESQAAAVAAALSDAGDPAVPKN' A
#
# COMPACT_ATOMS: atom_id res chain seq x y z
N MET A 1 0.37 -15.79 3.81
CA MET A 1 0.36 -14.92 4.99
C MET A 1 0.36 -13.47 4.55
N LYS A 2 -0.23 -12.60 5.35
CA LYS A 2 -0.35 -11.20 4.95
C LYS A 2 0.77 -10.34 5.50
N LYS A 3 1.16 -9.36 4.69
CA LYS A 3 2.18 -8.40 5.05
C LYS A 3 1.52 -7.03 5.22
N THR A 4 1.89 -6.31 6.27
CA THR A 4 1.34 -4.99 6.55
C THR A 4 2.42 -3.93 6.33
N PHE A 5 2.04 -2.87 5.63
CA PHE A 5 2.90 -1.71 5.42
C PHE A 5 2.27 -0.49 6.06
N THR A 6 3.10 0.38 6.60
CA THR A 6 2.66 1.68 7.11
C THR A 6 3.00 2.74 6.08
N VAL A 7 2.01 3.56 5.71
CA VAL A 7 2.20 4.66 4.78
C VAL A 7 1.95 5.96 5.53
N ALA A 8 3.01 6.58 6.01
CA ALA A 8 2.90 7.76 6.86
C ALA A 8 2.20 8.93 6.18
N ASP A 9 2.36 9.03 4.86
CA ASP A 9 1.76 10.13 4.09
C ASP A 9 0.29 9.91 3.76
N MET A 10 -0.27 8.76 4.12
CA MET A 10 -1.68 8.47 3.86
C MET A 10 -2.54 9.17 4.90
N ALA A 11 -2.88 10.42 4.63
CA ALA A 11 -3.59 11.26 5.59
C ALA A 11 -5.04 11.54 5.23
N CYS A 12 -5.50 11.15 4.03
CA CYS A 12 -6.86 11.43 3.60
C CYS A 12 -7.29 10.44 2.52
N GLN A 13 -8.59 10.45 2.20
CA GLN A 13 -9.12 9.54 1.20
C GLN A 13 -8.52 9.74 -0.18
N HIS A 14 -8.08 10.94 -0.47
CA HIS A 14 -7.42 11.24 -1.73
C HIS A 14 -6.14 10.41 -1.87
N CYS A 15 -5.38 10.33 -0.78
CA CYS A 15 -4.17 9.50 -0.75
C CYS A 15 -4.51 8.02 -0.88
N VAL A 16 -5.59 7.58 -0.24
CA VAL A 16 -6.06 6.20 -0.36
C VAL A 16 -6.37 5.87 -1.82
N GLY A 17 -7.05 6.77 -2.52
CA GLY A 17 -7.35 6.58 -3.93
C GLY A 17 -6.09 6.45 -4.79
N ARG A 18 -5.08 7.27 -4.51
CA ARG A 18 -3.81 7.21 -5.21
C ARG A 18 -3.10 5.87 -4.97
N ILE A 19 -3.10 5.41 -3.73
CA ILE A 19 -2.49 4.14 -3.37
C ILE A 19 -3.19 2.99 -4.08
N LYS A 20 -4.51 2.97 -4.06
CA LYS A 20 -5.27 1.94 -4.75
C LYS A 20 -4.97 1.92 -6.24
N LYS A 21 -4.91 3.10 -6.85
CA LYS A 21 -4.61 3.20 -8.27
C LYS A 21 -3.21 2.68 -8.58
N ALA A 22 -2.24 3.00 -7.74
CA ALA A 22 -0.87 2.52 -7.93
C ALA A 22 -0.79 1.00 -7.81
N LEU A 23 -1.49 0.43 -6.83
CA LEU A 23 -1.52 -1.02 -6.64
C LEU A 23 -2.20 -1.72 -7.81
N ASP A 24 -3.31 -1.18 -8.29
CA ASP A 24 -4.00 -1.74 -9.44
C ASP A 24 -3.12 -1.71 -10.68
N ALA A 25 -2.41 -0.61 -10.89
CA ALA A 25 -1.51 -0.48 -12.03
C ALA A 25 -0.34 -1.47 -11.95
N ALA A 26 0.06 -1.84 -10.74
CA ALA A 26 1.12 -2.81 -10.53
C ALA A 26 0.65 -4.27 -10.61
N GLY A 27 -0.65 -4.48 -10.80
CA GLY A 27 -1.21 -5.83 -10.88
C GLY A 27 -1.43 -6.47 -9.51
N VAL A 28 -1.41 -5.69 -8.46
CA VAL A 28 -1.63 -6.21 -7.10
C VAL A 28 -3.13 -6.40 -6.87
N THR A 29 -3.50 -7.56 -6.35
CA THR A 29 -4.90 -7.88 -6.06
C THR A 29 -5.04 -8.33 -4.62
N GLY A 30 -6.28 -8.25 -4.10
CA GLY A 30 -6.57 -8.71 -2.74
C GLY A 30 -5.97 -7.85 -1.64
N TYR A 31 -5.60 -6.61 -1.97
CA TYR A 31 -5.06 -5.70 -0.98
C TYR A 31 -6.18 -5.07 -0.14
N GLU A 32 -5.79 -4.62 1.05
CA GLU A 32 -6.69 -3.88 1.93
C GLU A 32 -5.98 -2.58 2.35
N VAL A 33 -6.66 -1.45 2.18
CA VAL A 33 -6.12 -0.15 2.58
C VAL A 33 -6.92 0.35 3.77
N VAL A 34 -6.25 0.59 4.89
CA VAL A 34 -6.88 1.05 6.12
C VAL A 34 -6.40 2.47 6.42
N LEU A 35 -7.25 3.45 6.11
CA LEU A 35 -6.91 4.86 6.31
C LEU A 35 -6.71 5.20 7.77
N GLU A 36 -7.55 4.65 8.63
CA GLU A 36 -7.53 4.96 10.05
C GLU A 36 -6.17 4.69 10.69
N SER A 37 -5.54 3.58 10.33
CA SER A 37 -4.24 3.22 10.86
C SER A 37 -3.11 3.50 9.89
N LYS A 38 -3.42 4.06 8.73
CA LYS A 38 -2.45 4.36 7.67
C LYS A 38 -1.69 3.12 7.23
N GLU A 39 -2.42 2.03 7.06
CA GLU A 39 -1.83 0.74 6.74
C GLU A 39 -2.35 0.20 5.42
N VAL A 40 -1.50 -0.58 4.75
CA VAL A 40 -1.87 -1.34 3.57
C VAL A 40 -1.52 -2.79 3.85
N ARG A 41 -2.50 -3.68 3.69
CA ARG A 41 -2.30 -5.12 3.92
C ARG A 41 -2.40 -5.85 2.60
N VAL A 42 -1.42 -6.69 2.33
CA VAL A 42 -1.35 -7.47 1.10
C VAL A 42 -0.82 -8.86 1.39
N GLU A 43 -0.96 -9.76 0.42
CA GLU A 43 -0.32 -11.07 0.52
C GLU A 43 1.20 -10.88 0.49
N GLU A 44 1.89 -11.69 1.26
CA GLU A 44 3.35 -11.62 1.36
C GLU A 44 4.02 -11.76 0.00
N SER A 45 3.44 -12.58 -0.88
CA SER A 45 3.98 -12.77 -2.22
C SER A 45 3.95 -11.52 -3.08
N GLN A 46 3.11 -10.54 -2.71
CA GLN A 46 2.99 -9.28 -3.45
C GLN A 46 3.69 -8.13 -2.75
N ALA A 47 4.34 -8.39 -1.61
CA ALA A 47 4.93 -7.33 -0.80
C ALA A 47 5.96 -6.50 -1.57
N ALA A 48 6.83 -7.15 -2.33
CA ALA A 48 7.84 -6.44 -3.10
C ALA A 48 7.21 -5.53 -4.16
N ALA A 49 6.17 -6.02 -4.84
CA ALA A 49 5.46 -5.23 -5.85
C ALA A 49 4.76 -4.03 -5.21
N VAL A 50 4.17 -4.21 -4.05
CA VAL A 50 3.51 -3.12 -3.32
C VAL A 50 4.53 -2.05 -2.92
N ALA A 51 5.65 -2.47 -2.34
CA ALA A 51 6.68 -1.52 -1.93
C ALA A 51 7.19 -0.69 -3.11
N ALA A 52 7.44 -1.34 -4.24
CA ALA A 52 7.92 -0.64 -5.43
C ALA A 52 6.86 0.30 -5.98
N ALA A 53 5.60 -0.14 -6.05
CA ALA A 53 4.51 0.67 -6.59
C ALA A 53 4.28 1.91 -5.76
N LEU A 54 4.28 1.78 -4.45
CA LEU A 54 4.05 2.92 -3.55
C LEU A 54 5.23 3.87 -3.54
N SER A 55 6.44 3.35 -3.64
CA SER A 55 7.62 4.21 -3.76
C SER A 55 7.55 5.04 -5.03
N ASP A 56 7.18 4.43 -6.15
CA ASP A 56 7.04 5.12 -7.44
C ASP A 56 5.94 6.18 -7.40
N ALA A 57 4.89 5.93 -6.64
CA ALA A 57 3.78 6.86 -6.53
C ALA A 57 4.08 8.04 -5.59
N GLY A 58 5.23 8.02 -4.93
CA GLY A 58 5.58 9.08 -3.98
C GLY A 58 4.99 8.87 -2.60
N ASP A 59 4.49 7.68 -2.33
CA ASP A 59 3.91 7.32 -1.03
C ASP A 59 4.66 6.12 -0.45
N PRO A 60 5.91 6.31 -0.02
CA PRO A 60 6.72 5.17 0.42
C PRO A 60 6.07 4.40 1.56
N ALA A 61 6.10 3.09 1.45
CA ALA A 61 5.53 2.20 2.45
C ALA A 61 6.65 1.56 3.26
N VAL A 62 6.46 1.53 4.57
CA VAL A 62 7.43 0.93 5.49
C VAL A 62 6.85 -0.38 6.01
N PRO A 63 7.56 -1.50 5.89
CA PRO A 63 7.06 -2.77 6.41
C PRO A 63 6.85 -2.67 7.92
N LYS A 64 5.67 -3.08 8.38
CA LYS A 64 5.35 -3.02 9.78
C LYS A 64 5.68 -4.34 10.48
N ASN A 65 5.55 -5.45 9.78
CA ASN A 65 5.84 -6.77 10.36
C ASN A 65 6.47 -7.72 9.36
#